data_e60b1787a4a3fa86226fbb9bed17bdb5
#
_entry.id   e60b1787a4a3fa86226fbb9bed17bdb5
#
_cell.length_a   1.000
_cell.length_b   1.000
_cell.length_c   1.000
_cell.angle_alpha   90.00
_cell.angle_beta   90.00
_cell.angle_gamma   90.00
#
_symmetry.space_group_name_H-M   'P 1'
#
loop_
_entity.id
_entity.type
_entity.pdbx_description
1 polymer ?
#
loop_
_entity_poly.entity_id
_entity_poly.type
_entity_poly.pdbx_seq_one_letter_code
_entity_poly.pdbx_strand_id
1 'polypeptide(L)'
;LVGKIIDTVHKQGLDKDTIIIYTSDNGTTSSAKGKGVEYGVHVPFIVSGPNVKKRISTNELMDFTDILPTIAEWVGADVSDKSLDGKSLVSFLSGEVNTTKEVIYSFPGPVRLVRTKTHLLEALSPLYNQPEGKFYETNGSFDGRGYKNVTHNKDAVPLREYFSELLEKFPSTLPLTFDDPVWSREEMQKGKDHFDNDRRKRLTLQLPKNYSFYDDSL
;
A
#
# COMPACT_ATOMS: atom_id res chain seq x y z
N LEU A 1 -13.69 20.90 -3.42
CA LEU A 1 -14.29 20.54 -2.13
C LEU A 1 -13.26 20.60 -1.00
N VAL A 2 -12.08 19.94 -1.14
CA VAL A 2 -11.01 19.92 -0.13
C VAL A 2 -10.60 21.34 0.30
N GLY A 3 -10.35 22.26 -0.65
CA GLY A 3 -10.01 23.64 -0.34
C GLY A 3 -11.04 24.34 0.55
N LYS A 4 -12.35 24.10 0.32
CA LYS A 4 -13.40 24.69 1.18
C LYS A 4 -13.33 24.18 2.63
N ILE A 5 -12.95 22.94 2.83
CA ILE A 5 -12.76 22.37 4.18
C ILE A 5 -11.58 23.05 4.87
N ILE A 6 -10.44 23.13 4.18
CA ILE A 6 -9.25 23.82 4.68
C ILE A 6 -9.54 25.28 5.01
N ASP A 7 -10.20 26.00 4.10
CA ASP A 7 -10.61 27.39 4.33
C ASP A 7 -11.52 27.55 5.54
N THR A 8 -12.38 26.57 5.79
CA THR A 8 -13.28 26.59 6.98
C THR A 8 -12.48 26.39 8.25
N VAL A 9 -11.55 25.45 8.30
CA VAL A 9 -10.66 25.25 9.45
C VAL A 9 -9.91 26.55 9.79
N HIS A 10 -9.34 27.19 8.77
CA HIS A 10 -8.64 28.48 8.95
C HIS A 10 -9.56 29.60 9.42
N LYS A 11 -10.74 29.75 8.81
CA LYS A 11 -11.73 30.77 9.21
C LYS A 11 -12.24 30.61 10.63
N GLN A 12 -12.29 29.39 11.12
CA GLN A 12 -12.68 29.06 12.50
C GLN A 12 -11.52 29.17 13.49
N GLY A 13 -10.31 29.46 13.03
CA GLY A 13 -9.12 29.56 13.88
C GLY A 13 -8.65 28.20 14.45
N LEU A 14 -9.02 27.09 13.82
CA LEU A 14 -8.74 25.72 14.28
C LEU A 14 -7.40 25.18 13.74
N ASP A 15 -6.70 25.91 12.91
CA ASP A 15 -5.46 25.49 12.26
C ASP A 15 -4.31 25.17 13.20
N LYS A 16 -4.37 25.66 14.45
CA LYS A 16 -3.38 25.39 15.49
C LYS A 16 -3.61 24.05 16.21
N ASP A 17 -4.81 23.53 16.13
CA ASP A 17 -5.25 22.33 16.88
C ASP A 17 -5.82 21.24 15.96
N THR A 18 -5.64 21.39 14.65
CA THR A 18 -6.19 20.45 13.66
C THR A 18 -5.10 19.92 12.75
N ILE A 19 -4.99 18.61 12.67
CA ILE A 19 -4.21 17.91 11.65
C ILE A 19 -5.16 17.46 10.55
N ILE A 20 -4.83 17.77 9.30
CA ILE A 20 -5.59 17.38 8.12
C ILE A 20 -4.80 16.32 7.39
N ILE A 21 -5.40 15.15 7.18
CA ILE A 21 -4.86 14.06 6.36
C ILE A 21 -5.75 13.92 5.14
N TYR A 22 -5.17 14.02 3.95
CA TYR A 22 -5.83 13.73 2.69
C TYR A 22 -5.24 12.48 2.07
N THR A 23 -6.09 11.50 1.80
CA THR A 23 -5.71 10.24 1.16
C THR A 23 -6.88 9.65 0.37
N SER A 24 -6.68 8.49 -0.23
CA SER A 24 -7.70 7.71 -0.95
C SER A 24 -7.70 6.26 -0.46
N ASP A 25 -8.79 5.56 -0.66
CA ASP A 25 -8.96 4.14 -0.28
C ASP A 25 -8.15 3.19 -1.18
N ASN A 26 -7.95 3.56 -2.44
CA ASN A 26 -7.20 2.78 -3.41
C ASN A 26 -6.68 3.67 -4.57
N GLY A 27 -5.81 3.09 -5.39
CA GLY A 27 -5.29 3.75 -6.60
C GLY A 27 -6.35 3.90 -7.71
N THR A 28 -5.98 4.59 -8.80
CA THR A 28 -6.93 5.30 -9.65
C THR A 28 -7.52 4.56 -10.84
N THR A 29 -6.90 3.54 -11.37
CA THR A 29 -7.41 2.95 -12.61
C THR A 29 -8.35 1.79 -12.35
N SER A 30 -9.48 1.74 -13.04
CA SER A 30 -10.43 0.63 -12.99
C SER A 30 -9.78 -0.72 -13.36
N SER A 31 -8.71 -0.67 -14.15
CA SER A 31 -7.93 -1.85 -14.55
C SER A 31 -6.93 -2.29 -13.47
N ALA A 32 -6.54 -1.45 -12.52
CA ALA A 32 -5.55 -1.73 -11.48
C ALA A 32 -6.15 -2.04 -10.11
N LYS A 33 -7.32 -1.47 -9.79
CA LYS A 33 -8.00 -1.68 -8.51
C LYS A 33 -8.16 -3.16 -8.19
N GLY A 34 -7.69 -3.56 -7.01
CA GLY A 34 -7.82 -4.93 -6.52
C GLY A 34 -6.94 -5.97 -7.21
N LYS A 35 -5.93 -5.57 -7.99
CA LYS A 35 -5.07 -6.50 -8.75
C LYS A 35 -3.69 -6.75 -8.11
N GLY A 36 -3.40 -6.13 -6.97
CA GLY A 36 -2.09 -6.25 -6.30
C GLY A 36 -0.96 -5.70 -7.16
N VAL A 37 -1.21 -4.61 -7.86
CA VAL A 37 -0.24 -3.83 -8.61
C VAL A 37 -0.14 -2.43 -8.00
N GLU A 38 1.01 -1.78 -8.15
CA GLU A 38 1.26 -0.49 -7.52
C GLU A 38 0.19 0.56 -7.86
N TYR A 39 -0.21 0.68 -9.11
CA TYR A 39 -1.30 1.60 -9.52
C TYR A 39 -2.64 1.35 -8.81
N GLY A 40 -2.87 0.15 -8.31
CA GLY A 40 -4.09 -0.21 -7.57
C GLY A 40 -4.03 0.08 -6.08
N VAL A 41 -2.82 0.21 -5.53
CA VAL A 41 -2.57 0.39 -4.09
C VAL A 41 -1.88 1.70 -3.74
N HIS A 42 -1.26 2.36 -4.72
CA HIS A 42 -0.59 3.65 -4.52
C HIS A 42 -1.64 4.77 -4.47
N VAL A 43 -1.65 5.48 -3.35
CA VAL A 43 -2.61 6.55 -3.05
C VAL A 43 -1.89 7.85 -2.68
N PRO A 44 -2.50 9.03 -2.90
CA PRO A 44 -1.98 10.25 -2.34
C PRO A 44 -2.01 10.17 -0.81
N PHE A 45 -0.97 10.68 -0.17
CA PHE A 45 -0.93 10.85 1.28
C PHE A 45 -0.35 12.22 1.59
N ILE A 46 -1.21 13.15 2.03
CA ILE A 46 -0.85 14.53 2.29
C ILE A 46 -1.25 14.86 3.71
N VAL A 47 -0.30 15.35 4.50
CA VAL A 47 -0.52 15.74 5.90
C VAL A 47 -0.21 17.22 6.07
N SER A 48 -1.06 17.91 6.79
CA SER A 48 -0.90 19.32 7.14
C SER A 48 -1.43 19.60 8.54
N GLY A 49 -0.74 20.40 9.32
CA GLY A 49 -1.16 20.79 10.66
C GLY A 49 -0.01 21.25 11.54
N PRO A 50 -0.26 21.47 12.84
CA PRO A 50 0.77 21.80 13.80
C PRO A 50 1.86 20.71 13.87
N ASN A 51 3.11 21.15 14.02
CA ASN A 51 4.29 20.29 14.10
C ASN A 51 4.54 19.40 12.86
N VAL A 52 3.84 19.64 11.75
CA VAL A 52 4.12 19.00 10.47
C VAL A 52 5.00 19.91 9.63
N LYS A 53 6.13 19.38 9.13
CA LYS A 53 7.07 20.10 8.28
C LYS A 53 6.42 20.51 6.97
N LYS A 54 6.48 21.81 6.66
CA LYS A 54 5.75 22.39 5.52
C LYS A 54 6.50 22.19 4.21
N ARG A 55 5.75 22.04 3.11
CA ARG A 55 6.26 22.04 1.72
C ARG A 55 7.31 20.97 1.44
N ILE A 56 7.15 19.83 2.03
CA ILE A 56 7.97 18.65 1.75
C ILE A 56 7.19 17.75 0.80
N SER A 57 7.86 17.31 -0.25
CA SER A 57 7.47 16.16 -1.06
C SER A 57 8.57 15.13 -0.94
N THR A 58 8.21 13.89 -0.70
CA THR A 58 9.17 12.83 -0.38
C THR A 58 8.77 11.51 -1.00
N ASN A 59 9.75 10.64 -1.17
CA ASN A 59 9.64 9.29 -1.70
C ASN A 59 9.78 8.24 -0.58
N GLU A 60 9.69 8.67 0.65
CA GLU A 60 9.73 7.76 1.78
C GLU A 60 8.50 6.84 1.76
N LEU A 61 8.74 5.58 2.10
CA LEU A 61 7.71 4.56 2.07
C LEU A 61 6.85 4.63 3.33
N MET A 62 5.55 4.60 3.14
CA MET A 62 4.56 4.44 4.21
C MET A 62 3.40 3.59 3.70
N ASP A 63 2.66 3.00 4.60
CA ASP A 63 1.39 2.35 4.31
C ASP A 63 0.35 2.64 5.40
N PHE A 64 -0.87 2.18 5.21
CA PHE A 64 -1.98 2.50 6.12
C PHE A 64 -1.85 1.89 7.52
N THR A 65 -0.97 0.91 7.72
CA THR A 65 -0.69 0.40 9.06
C THR A 65 -0.05 1.46 9.94
N ASP A 66 0.61 2.46 9.34
CA ASP A 66 1.29 3.55 10.05
C ASP A 66 0.31 4.63 10.58
N ILE A 67 -0.92 4.67 10.09
CA ILE A 67 -1.89 5.72 10.45
C ILE A 67 -2.29 5.60 11.92
N LEU A 68 -2.66 4.42 12.38
CA LEU A 68 -3.12 4.22 13.75
C LEU A 68 -2.05 4.62 14.80
N PRO A 69 -0.80 4.10 14.73
CA PRO A 69 0.23 4.52 15.68
C PRO A 69 0.57 6.01 15.59
N THR A 70 0.47 6.62 14.40
CA THR A 70 0.69 8.06 14.21
C THR A 70 -0.38 8.88 14.91
N ILE A 71 -1.65 8.52 14.75
CA ILE A 71 -2.75 9.22 15.42
C ILE A 71 -2.64 9.02 16.93
N ALA A 72 -2.36 7.79 17.39
CA ALA A 72 -2.21 7.50 18.81
C ALA A 72 -1.14 8.38 19.47
N GLU A 73 0.03 8.52 18.83
CA GLU A 73 1.10 9.39 19.32
C GLU A 73 0.68 10.86 19.36
N TRP A 74 0.00 11.38 18.34
CA TRP A 74 -0.48 12.77 18.33
C TRP A 74 -1.46 13.09 19.44
N VAL A 75 -2.30 12.13 19.81
CA VAL A 75 -3.29 12.33 20.88
C VAL A 75 -2.83 11.83 22.25
N GLY A 76 -1.60 11.33 22.34
CA GLY A 76 -1.04 10.79 23.59
C GLY A 76 -1.71 9.50 24.07
N ALA A 77 -2.30 8.73 23.15
CA ALA A 77 -2.90 7.44 23.47
C ALA A 77 -1.83 6.35 23.56
N ASP A 78 -1.92 5.54 24.61
CA ASP A 78 -1.04 4.39 24.78
C ASP A 78 -1.55 3.20 23.94
N VAL A 79 -0.69 2.71 23.05
CA VAL A 79 -0.93 1.53 22.21
C VAL A 79 0.18 0.48 22.39
N SER A 80 0.95 0.58 23.45
CA SER A 80 2.09 -0.30 23.73
C SER A 80 1.69 -1.77 23.95
N ASP A 81 0.45 -2.01 24.37
CA ASP A 81 -0.15 -3.35 24.54
C ASP A 81 -0.68 -3.95 23.23
N LYS A 82 -0.64 -3.21 22.14
CA LYS A 82 -1.12 -3.64 20.82
C LYS A 82 0.03 -4.14 19.95
N SER A 83 -0.20 -5.26 19.29
CA SER A 83 0.69 -5.71 18.22
C SER A 83 0.32 -4.99 16.94
N LEU A 84 0.99 -3.89 16.65
CA LEU A 84 0.78 -3.09 15.45
C LEU A 84 1.84 -3.39 14.41
N ASP A 85 1.42 -3.58 13.15
CA ASP A 85 2.33 -3.78 12.02
C ASP A 85 3.01 -2.48 11.58
N GLY A 86 2.35 -1.35 11.81
CA GLY A 86 2.82 -0.02 11.46
C GLY A 86 3.65 0.66 12.54
N LYS A 87 4.29 1.76 12.14
CA LYS A 87 5.07 2.64 13.02
C LYS A 87 4.56 4.06 12.92
N SER A 88 4.65 4.81 14.01
CA SER A 88 4.32 6.24 13.98
C SER A 88 5.21 7.01 13.02
N LEU A 89 4.60 7.91 12.28
CA LEU A 89 5.24 8.84 11.36
C LEU A 89 5.51 10.21 12.00
N VAL A 90 5.19 10.43 13.29
CA VAL A 90 5.27 11.74 13.93
C VAL A 90 6.67 12.34 13.82
N SER A 91 7.71 11.61 14.18
CA SER A 91 9.10 12.09 14.08
C SER A 91 9.55 12.38 12.65
N PHE A 92 9.01 11.64 11.67
CA PHE A 92 9.26 11.92 10.26
C PHE A 92 8.50 13.17 9.79
N LEU A 93 7.25 13.31 10.14
CA LEU A 93 6.41 14.44 9.77
C LEU A 93 6.87 15.76 10.42
N SER A 94 7.44 15.70 11.62
CA SER A 94 8.07 16.86 12.28
C SER A 94 9.44 17.21 11.67
N GLY A 95 10.08 16.25 11.00
CA GLY A 95 11.39 16.40 10.38
C GLY A 95 12.56 16.07 11.33
N GLU A 96 12.30 15.40 12.44
CA GLU A 96 13.32 14.89 13.36
C GLU A 96 14.12 13.74 12.73
N VAL A 97 13.43 12.90 11.94
CA VAL A 97 14.06 11.84 11.15
C VAL A 97 13.78 12.04 9.65
N ASN A 98 14.63 11.49 8.80
CA ASN A 98 14.53 11.64 7.35
C ASN A 98 14.06 10.37 6.64
N THR A 99 13.86 9.28 7.37
CA THR A 99 13.47 7.98 6.82
C THR A 99 12.30 7.40 7.58
N THR A 100 11.53 6.57 6.91
CA THR A 100 10.41 5.84 7.49
C THR A 100 10.73 4.34 7.52
N LYS A 101 10.18 3.56 6.61
CA LYS A 101 10.40 2.12 6.49
C LYS A 101 11.10 1.78 5.16
N GLU A 102 11.76 0.63 5.15
CA GLU A 102 12.48 0.17 3.94
C GLU A 102 11.61 -0.66 3.01
N VAL A 103 10.57 -1.26 3.55
CA VAL A 103 9.68 -2.19 2.83
C VAL A 103 8.23 -1.86 3.14
N ILE A 104 7.40 -1.83 2.13
CA ILE A 104 5.95 -1.84 2.26
C ILE A 104 5.38 -3.08 1.56
N TYR A 105 4.24 -3.51 2.06
CA TYR A 105 3.55 -4.70 1.61
C TYR A 105 2.07 -4.38 1.39
N SER A 106 1.48 -4.99 0.36
CA SER A 106 0.05 -4.91 0.12
C SER A 106 -0.50 -6.24 -0.36
N PHE A 107 -1.69 -6.56 0.12
CA PHE A 107 -2.35 -7.83 -0.13
C PHE A 107 -3.83 -7.63 -0.46
N PRO A 108 -4.16 -7.19 -1.67
CA PRO A 108 -5.55 -7.11 -2.10
C PRO A 108 -6.08 -8.50 -2.50
N GLY A 109 -6.57 -9.26 -1.51
CA GLY A 109 -6.94 -10.66 -1.70
C GLY A 109 -5.71 -11.55 -1.89
N PRO A 110 -5.76 -12.59 -2.75
CA PRO A 110 -4.64 -13.53 -2.92
C PRO A 110 -3.52 -13.00 -3.83
N VAL A 111 -3.53 -11.72 -4.17
CA VAL A 111 -2.50 -11.08 -5.01
C VAL A 111 -1.62 -10.21 -4.13
N ARG A 112 -0.34 -10.45 -4.14
CA ARG A 112 0.63 -9.81 -3.26
C ARG A 112 1.51 -8.82 -4.00
N LEU A 113 1.90 -7.77 -3.28
CA LEU A 113 2.85 -6.77 -3.70
C LEU A 113 3.83 -6.48 -2.55
N VAL A 114 5.09 -6.35 -2.86
CA VAL A 114 6.12 -5.84 -1.94
C VAL A 114 6.99 -4.83 -2.68
N ARG A 115 7.29 -3.73 -2.00
CA ARG A 115 8.07 -2.64 -2.57
C ARG A 115 9.14 -2.18 -1.59
N THR A 116 10.30 -1.90 -2.13
CA THR A 116 11.36 -1.07 -1.54
C THR A 116 11.46 0.25 -2.32
N LYS A 117 12.38 1.13 -1.95
CA LYS A 117 12.62 2.37 -2.70
C LYS A 117 13.15 2.13 -4.12
N THR A 118 13.80 1.01 -4.36
CA THR A 118 14.52 0.73 -5.61
C THR A 118 13.90 -0.36 -6.45
N HIS A 119 13.06 -1.22 -5.86
CA HIS A 119 12.47 -2.36 -6.56
C HIS A 119 11.03 -2.60 -6.13
N LEU A 120 10.27 -3.20 -7.03
CA LEU A 120 8.87 -3.54 -6.87
C LEU A 120 8.63 -4.96 -7.37
N LEU A 121 8.08 -5.83 -6.53
CA LEU A 121 7.47 -7.09 -6.95
C LEU A 121 5.97 -6.95 -6.80
N GLU A 122 5.24 -7.12 -7.89
CA GLU A 122 3.79 -6.94 -7.92
C GLU A 122 3.07 -8.07 -8.66
N ALA A 123 1.76 -8.10 -8.52
CA ALA A 123 0.88 -9.07 -9.17
C ALA A 123 1.25 -10.54 -8.88
N LEU A 124 1.95 -10.82 -7.77
CA LEU A 124 2.32 -12.17 -7.39
C LEU A 124 1.10 -12.92 -6.88
N SER A 125 0.67 -13.95 -7.61
CA SER A 125 -0.43 -14.80 -7.20
C SER A 125 -0.40 -16.18 -7.87
N PRO A 126 0.06 -17.21 -7.18
CA PRO A 126 -0.04 -18.57 -7.68
C PRO A 126 -1.48 -19.01 -8.00
N LEU A 127 -2.44 -18.51 -7.21
CA LEU A 127 -3.87 -18.84 -7.38
C LEU A 127 -4.47 -18.27 -8.67
N TYR A 128 -3.90 -17.19 -9.21
CA TYR A 128 -4.38 -16.55 -10.45
C TYR A 128 -3.47 -16.80 -11.64
N ASN A 129 -2.72 -17.89 -11.60
CA ASN A 129 -1.78 -18.26 -12.65
C ASN A 129 -0.71 -17.19 -12.94
N GLN A 130 -0.30 -16.50 -11.89
CA GLN A 130 0.79 -15.51 -11.89
C GLN A 130 1.79 -15.86 -10.77
N PRO A 131 2.41 -17.05 -10.81
CA PRO A 131 3.25 -17.54 -9.71
C PRO A 131 4.52 -16.70 -9.54
N GLU A 132 4.93 -16.01 -10.59
CA GLU A 132 6.14 -15.20 -10.58
C GLU A 132 5.89 -13.72 -10.30
N GLY A 133 4.65 -13.24 -10.52
CA GLY A 133 4.39 -11.80 -10.52
C GLY A 133 5.22 -11.06 -11.58
N LYS A 134 5.45 -9.76 -11.34
CA LYS A 134 6.32 -8.91 -12.16
C LYS A 134 7.30 -8.18 -11.26
N PHE A 135 8.57 -8.21 -11.65
CA PHE A 135 9.66 -7.59 -10.88
C PHE A 135 10.26 -6.42 -11.64
N TYR A 136 10.30 -5.26 -10.99
CA TYR A 136 10.76 -4.02 -11.59
C TYR A 136 11.88 -3.39 -10.77
N GLU A 137 12.87 -2.86 -11.46
CA GLU A 137 13.80 -1.85 -10.97
C GLU A 137 13.13 -0.48 -11.14
N THR A 138 12.96 0.28 -10.05
CA THR A 138 12.19 1.54 -10.06
C THR A 138 13.06 2.77 -10.18
N ASN A 139 14.39 2.62 -10.13
CA ASN A 139 15.34 3.73 -10.18
C ASN A 139 15.06 4.87 -9.19
N GLY A 140 14.44 4.53 -8.04
CA GLY A 140 14.02 5.50 -7.04
C GLY A 140 12.77 6.30 -7.42
N SER A 141 12.13 5.98 -8.54
CA SER A 141 10.84 6.54 -8.95
C SER A 141 9.67 5.80 -8.25
N PHE A 142 8.52 6.47 -8.10
CA PHE A 142 7.29 5.91 -7.52
C PHE A 142 6.04 6.32 -8.29
N ASP A 143 6.19 6.84 -9.48
CA ASP A 143 5.07 7.19 -10.38
C ASP A 143 5.01 6.30 -11.63
N GLY A 144 5.78 5.21 -11.66
CA GLY A 144 5.86 4.27 -12.77
C GLY A 144 6.80 4.70 -13.89
N ARG A 145 7.27 5.95 -13.90
CA ARG A 145 8.16 6.45 -14.96
C ARG A 145 9.55 5.86 -14.82
N GLY A 146 10.08 5.34 -15.91
CA GLY A 146 11.42 4.76 -15.94
C GLY A 146 11.53 3.43 -15.19
N TYR A 147 10.42 2.77 -14.85
CA TYR A 147 10.45 1.42 -14.31
C TYR A 147 10.94 0.46 -15.37
N LYS A 148 11.91 -0.35 -15.01
CA LYS A 148 12.49 -1.36 -15.89
C LYS A 148 12.03 -2.74 -15.45
N ASN A 149 11.33 -3.45 -16.32
CA ASN A 149 10.94 -4.83 -16.06
C ASN A 149 12.16 -5.73 -16.09
N VAL A 150 12.47 -6.33 -14.95
CA VAL A 150 13.62 -7.24 -14.76
C VAL A 150 13.18 -8.65 -14.35
N THR A 151 11.90 -8.98 -14.55
CA THR A 151 11.30 -10.27 -14.16
C THR A 151 12.12 -11.47 -14.63
N HIS A 152 12.64 -11.43 -15.85
CA HIS A 152 13.40 -12.53 -16.45
C HIS A 152 14.90 -12.22 -16.58
N ASN A 153 15.38 -11.14 -15.93
CA ASN A 153 16.81 -10.83 -15.94
C ASN A 153 17.54 -11.76 -14.96
N LYS A 154 18.55 -12.46 -15.44
CA LYS A 154 19.36 -13.38 -14.63
C LYS A 154 20.11 -12.68 -13.51
N ASP A 155 20.54 -11.44 -13.72
CA ASP A 155 21.26 -10.66 -12.72
C ASP A 155 20.34 -10.20 -11.57
N ALA A 156 19.02 -10.17 -11.80
CA ALA A 156 18.03 -9.80 -10.80
C ALA A 156 17.55 -11.00 -9.93
N VAL A 157 17.95 -12.23 -10.26
CA VAL A 157 17.50 -13.44 -9.56
C VAL A 157 17.78 -13.38 -8.05
N PRO A 158 19.00 -13.06 -7.57
CA PRO A 158 19.28 -13.05 -6.14
C PRO A 158 18.43 -12.02 -5.39
N LEU A 159 18.20 -10.86 -6.00
CA LEU A 159 17.37 -9.82 -5.39
C LEU A 159 15.90 -10.23 -5.38
N ARG A 160 15.43 -10.89 -6.42
CA ARG A 160 14.07 -11.43 -6.48
C ARG A 160 13.83 -12.52 -5.44
N GLU A 161 14.81 -13.39 -5.21
CA GLU A 161 14.76 -14.38 -4.13
C GLU A 161 14.63 -13.70 -2.77
N TYR A 162 15.39 -12.66 -2.51
CA TYR A 162 15.24 -11.83 -1.31
C TYR A 162 13.82 -11.25 -1.16
N PHE A 163 13.21 -10.75 -2.25
CA PHE A 163 11.82 -10.28 -2.22
C PHE A 163 10.82 -11.40 -1.94
N SER A 164 11.10 -12.61 -2.40
CA SER A 164 10.28 -13.79 -2.07
C SER A 164 10.38 -14.15 -0.58
N GLU A 165 11.58 -14.09 -0.02
CA GLU A 165 11.80 -14.28 1.43
C GLU A 165 11.12 -13.18 2.26
N LEU A 166 11.11 -11.93 1.79
CA LEU A 166 10.36 -10.86 2.43
C LEU A 166 8.87 -11.19 2.47
N LEU A 167 8.31 -11.70 1.38
CA LEU A 167 6.90 -12.07 1.29
C LEU A 167 6.51 -13.22 2.24
N GLU A 168 7.43 -14.12 2.57
CA GLU A 168 7.18 -15.17 3.54
C GLU A 168 6.96 -14.66 4.98
N LYS A 169 7.46 -13.44 5.26
CA LYS A 169 7.28 -12.78 6.57
C LYS A 169 5.89 -12.17 6.73
N PHE A 170 5.13 -12.03 5.65
CA PHE A 170 3.81 -11.42 5.67
C PHE A 170 2.72 -12.48 5.44
N PRO A 171 1.56 -12.37 6.09
CA PRO A 171 0.49 -13.34 5.93
C PRO A 171 0.02 -13.40 4.47
N SER A 172 -0.08 -14.59 3.92
CA SER A 172 -0.62 -14.83 2.57
C SER A 172 -2.14 -15.00 2.55
N THR A 173 -2.74 -15.10 3.72
CA THR A 173 -4.19 -15.22 3.93
C THR A 173 -4.61 -14.20 4.97
N LEU A 174 -5.80 -13.61 4.79
CA LEU A 174 -6.40 -12.80 5.85
C LEU A 174 -6.52 -13.66 7.10
N PRO A 175 -6.03 -13.22 8.26
CA PRO A 175 -6.30 -13.92 9.50
C PRO A 175 -7.82 -13.94 9.69
N LEU A 176 -8.41 -15.13 9.73
CA LEU A 176 -9.83 -15.34 10.01
C LEU A 176 -10.11 -15.18 11.52
N THR A 177 -9.56 -14.14 12.12
CA THR A 177 -9.68 -13.84 13.55
C THR A 177 -10.64 -12.69 13.83
N PHE A 178 -11.56 -12.44 12.91
CA PHE A 178 -12.74 -11.67 13.29
C PHE A 178 -13.70 -12.63 14.00
N ASP A 179 -13.63 -12.67 15.32
CA ASP A 179 -14.75 -13.08 16.16
C ASP A 179 -15.83 -11.99 16.05
N ASP A 180 -16.29 -11.74 14.82
CA ASP A 180 -17.45 -10.89 14.60
C ASP A 180 -18.69 -11.75 14.93
N PRO A 181 -19.48 -11.38 15.96
CA PRO A 181 -20.68 -12.14 16.32
C PRO A 181 -21.76 -12.14 15.22
N VAL A 182 -21.61 -11.31 14.19
CA VAL A 182 -22.56 -11.17 13.09
C VAL A 182 -22.35 -12.19 11.96
N TRP A 183 -21.12 -12.74 11.81
CA TRP A 183 -20.79 -13.64 10.70
C TRP A 183 -20.20 -14.95 11.22
N SER A 184 -20.82 -16.08 10.89
CA SER A 184 -20.19 -17.38 11.15
C SER A 184 -18.95 -17.58 10.26
N ARG A 185 -17.99 -18.40 10.74
CA ARG A 185 -16.81 -18.76 9.94
C ARG A 185 -17.17 -19.35 8.57
N GLU A 186 -18.29 -20.11 8.52
CA GLU A 186 -18.79 -20.70 7.27
C GLU A 186 -19.32 -19.66 6.29
N GLU A 187 -20.02 -18.65 6.78
CA GLU A 187 -20.54 -17.55 5.95
C GLU A 187 -19.42 -16.68 5.40
N MET A 188 -18.42 -16.37 6.25
CA MET A 188 -17.23 -15.64 5.80
C MET A 188 -16.44 -16.45 4.77
N GLN A 189 -16.30 -17.77 4.93
CA GLN A 189 -15.61 -18.62 3.98
C GLN A 189 -16.38 -18.72 2.65
N LYS A 190 -17.71 -18.86 2.69
CA LYS A 190 -18.55 -18.85 1.48
C LYS A 190 -18.46 -17.51 0.74
N GLY A 191 -18.49 -16.40 1.47
CA GLY A 191 -18.32 -15.07 0.89
C GLY A 191 -16.94 -14.89 0.24
N LYS A 192 -15.89 -15.36 0.90
CA LYS A 192 -14.53 -15.36 0.38
C LYS A 192 -14.40 -16.22 -0.89
N ASP A 193 -14.91 -17.42 -0.88
CA ASP A 193 -14.85 -18.35 -2.02
C ASP A 193 -15.61 -17.77 -3.22
N HIS A 194 -16.76 -17.15 -2.99
CA HIS A 194 -17.52 -16.47 -4.03
C HIS A 194 -16.75 -15.28 -4.62
N PHE A 195 -16.20 -14.43 -3.76
CA PHE A 195 -15.39 -13.27 -4.16
C PHE A 195 -14.13 -13.69 -4.92
N ASP A 196 -13.42 -14.68 -4.45
CA ASP A 196 -12.20 -15.19 -5.08
C ASP A 196 -12.51 -15.85 -6.45
N ASN A 197 -13.60 -16.57 -6.57
CA ASN A 197 -14.02 -17.16 -7.85
C ASN A 197 -14.42 -16.10 -8.87
N ASP A 198 -15.19 -15.08 -8.48
CA ASP A 198 -15.58 -13.98 -9.36
C ASP A 198 -14.35 -13.15 -9.78
N ARG A 199 -13.43 -12.93 -8.85
CA ARG A 199 -12.18 -12.22 -9.09
C ARG A 199 -11.23 -12.99 -10.00
N ARG A 200 -11.12 -14.32 -9.85
CA ARG A 200 -10.37 -15.19 -10.78
C ARG A 200 -10.86 -15.02 -12.21
N LYS A 201 -12.18 -15.06 -12.42
CA LYS A 201 -12.79 -14.87 -13.75
C LYS A 201 -12.42 -13.51 -14.33
N ARG A 202 -12.49 -12.44 -13.54
CA ARG A 202 -12.16 -11.08 -14.00
C ARG A 202 -10.68 -10.93 -14.34
N LEU A 203 -9.78 -11.44 -13.53
CA LEU A 203 -8.35 -11.36 -13.77
C LEU A 203 -7.90 -12.22 -14.96
N THR A 204 -8.49 -13.40 -15.14
CA THR A 204 -8.19 -14.29 -16.27
C THR A 204 -8.63 -13.67 -17.59
N LEU A 205 -9.71 -12.87 -17.58
CA LEU A 205 -10.28 -12.25 -18.78
C LEU A 205 -9.65 -10.91 -19.17
N GLN A 206 -8.91 -10.23 -18.27
CA GLN A 206 -8.61 -8.81 -18.45
C GLN A 206 -7.13 -8.45 -18.58
N LEU A 207 -6.20 -9.36 -18.31
CA LEU A 207 -4.79 -9.06 -18.47
C LEU A 207 -4.15 -10.01 -19.48
N PRO A 208 -3.73 -9.53 -20.65
CA PRO A 208 -2.82 -10.27 -21.52
C PRO A 208 -1.58 -10.68 -20.74
N LYS A 209 -1.02 -11.86 -21.02
CA LYS A 209 0.21 -12.36 -20.34
C LYS A 209 1.37 -11.34 -20.34
N ASN A 210 1.36 -10.43 -21.29
CA ASN A 210 2.42 -9.41 -21.50
C ASN A 210 2.00 -8.00 -21.07
N TYR A 211 0.88 -7.85 -20.32
CA TYR A 211 0.45 -6.53 -19.91
C TYR A 211 1.38 -5.96 -18.83
N SER A 212 1.90 -4.77 -19.06
CA SER A 212 2.61 -3.95 -18.08
C SER A 212 1.92 -2.60 -17.95
N PHE A 213 1.76 -2.09 -16.74
CA PHE A 213 1.29 -0.72 -16.49
C PHE A 213 2.37 0.33 -16.78
N TYR A 214 3.61 -0.12 -16.97
CA TYR A 214 4.81 0.73 -17.10
C TYR A 214 5.45 0.63 -18.47
N ASP A 215 4.69 0.12 -19.46
CA ASP A 215 5.18 0.07 -20.84
C ASP A 215 5.18 1.47 -21.43
N ASP A 216 6.36 1.95 -21.88
CA ASP A 216 6.60 3.31 -22.40
C ASP A 216 5.88 3.60 -23.73
N SER A 217 4.94 2.77 -24.16
CA SER A 217 4.16 2.92 -25.38
C SER A 217 2.81 3.61 -25.20
N LEU A 218 2.61 4.35 -24.08
CA LEU A 218 1.45 5.23 -23.85
C LEU A 218 1.86 6.69 -23.74
#